data_8ba3a9a343d0d2914004159d3a79a1c9
#
_entry.id   8ba3a9a343d0d2914004159d3a79a1c9
#
_cell.length_a   1.000
_cell.length_b   1.000
_cell.length_c   1.000
_cell.angle_alpha   90.00
_cell.angle_beta   90.00
_cell.angle_gamma   90.00
#
_symmetry.space_group_name_H-M   'P 1'
#
loop_
_entity.id
_entity.type
_entity.pdbx_description
1 polymer ?
#
loop_
_entity_poly.entity_id
_entity_poly.type
_entity_poly.pdbx_seq_one_letter_code
_entity_poly.pdbx_strand_id
1 'polypeptide(L)'
;LTMSMATLKMTEDLLVAILLGDSTIDRKGGKHELKFYLPPSKQKILKFYIDKSKLQTLIGIDKISGEDNLFVISNSLVLERIIRDWSDGKNVVALDPRLLRNSTYMLWLCLFGNKIDNQVVIHQNTLTLNTKHSLIHFFGKAMRTSFLRLNSEGNFKVQALDELLLTSIIEHRPSYESLAILELLTDHAKKSFMQKQEKIEEEMREHACF
;
A
#
# COMPACT_ATOMS: atom_id res chain seq x y z
N LEU A 1 12.77 -11.68 21.48
CA LEU A 1 11.38 -11.22 21.28
C LEU A 1 10.79 -12.00 20.12
N THR A 2 9.86 -12.91 20.40
CA THR A 2 9.18 -13.70 19.37
C THR A 2 8.10 -12.80 18.75
N MET A 3 8.31 -12.41 17.49
CA MET A 3 7.35 -11.62 16.74
C MET A 3 6.07 -12.43 16.50
N SER A 4 4.90 -11.84 16.78
CA SER A 4 3.62 -12.51 16.48
C SER A 4 3.45 -12.67 14.96
N MET A 5 2.71 -13.70 14.53
CA MET A 5 2.38 -13.91 13.10
C MET A 5 1.63 -12.71 12.50
N ALA A 6 0.76 -12.08 13.29
CA ALA A 6 0.03 -10.88 12.85
C ALA A 6 0.99 -9.71 12.60
N THR A 7 1.90 -9.46 13.53
CA THR A 7 2.90 -8.39 13.41
C THR A 7 3.84 -8.63 12.22
N LEU A 8 4.26 -9.88 11.98
CA LEU A 8 5.06 -10.23 10.81
C LEU A 8 4.33 -9.91 9.51
N LYS A 9 3.06 -10.32 9.39
CA LYS A 9 2.24 -10.02 8.21
C LYS A 9 2.09 -8.52 7.95
N MET A 10 1.84 -7.74 9.01
CA MET A 10 1.73 -6.28 8.90
C MET A 10 3.05 -5.63 8.48
N THR A 11 4.18 -6.14 8.98
CA THR A 11 5.53 -5.71 8.57
C THR A 11 5.76 -6.01 7.08
N GLU A 12 5.45 -7.22 6.64
CA GLU A 12 5.56 -7.63 5.24
C GLU A 12 4.68 -6.75 4.34
N ASP A 13 3.41 -6.53 4.72
CA ASP A 13 2.48 -5.70 3.94
C ASP A 13 3.04 -4.28 3.74
N LEU A 14 3.59 -3.67 4.80
CA LEU A 14 4.17 -2.34 4.70
C LEU A 14 5.42 -2.32 3.81
N LEU A 15 6.36 -3.22 4.03
CA LEU A 15 7.61 -3.26 3.27
C LEU A 15 7.37 -3.56 1.79
N VAL A 16 6.45 -4.49 1.49
CA VAL A 16 6.07 -4.81 0.12
C VAL A 16 5.33 -3.64 -0.53
N ALA A 17 4.39 -3.00 0.16
CA ALA A 17 3.70 -1.83 -0.36
C ALA A 17 4.67 -0.69 -0.71
N ILE A 18 5.69 -0.44 0.14
CA ILE A 18 6.72 0.57 -0.13
C ILE A 18 7.60 0.14 -1.33
N LEU A 19 7.99 -1.12 -1.39
CA LEU A 19 8.83 -1.64 -2.48
C LEU A 19 8.11 -1.60 -3.84
N LEU A 20 6.78 -1.78 -3.84
CA LEU A 20 5.94 -1.64 -5.04
C LEU A 20 5.62 -0.18 -5.38
N GLY A 21 5.88 0.77 -4.49
CA GLY A 21 5.70 2.20 -4.68
C GLY A 21 6.90 2.90 -5.32
N ASP A 22 6.93 4.21 -5.20
CA ASP A 22 8.07 5.04 -5.66
C ASP A 22 9.21 4.97 -4.63
N SER A 23 10.02 3.93 -4.74
CA SER A 23 11.12 3.65 -3.83
C SER A 23 12.40 3.29 -4.57
N THR A 24 13.54 3.35 -3.87
CA THR A 24 14.83 2.90 -4.37
C THR A 24 15.48 1.96 -3.36
N ILE A 25 16.17 0.93 -3.87
CA ILE A 25 16.95 0.00 -3.08
C ILE A 25 18.40 0.48 -3.09
N ASP A 26 18.94 0.78 -1.91
CA ASP A 26 20.32 1.14 -1.70
C ASP A 26 21.02 0.12 -0.80
N ARG A 27 22.37 0.21 -0.73
CA ARG A 27 23.16 -0.63 0.15
C ARG A 27 24.16 0.21 0.94
N LYS A 28 24.08 0.14 2.26
CA LYS A 28 24.97 0.86 3.17
C LYS A 28 25.53 -0.07 4.24
N GLY A 29 26.84 -0.11 4.38
CA GLY A 29 27.48 -0.96 5.40
C GLY A 29 27.17 -2.45 5.26
N GLY A 30 26.96 -2.94 4.04
CA GLY A 30 26.63 -4.34 3.77
C GLY A 30 25.15 -4.71 3.94
N LYS A 31 24.31 -3.80 4.41
CA LYS A 31 22.84 -3.97 4.58
C LYS A 31 22.09 -3.19 3.53
N HIS A 32 20.88 -3.66 3.22
CA HIS A 32 19.98 -2.95 2.32
C HIS A 32 19.22 -1.84 3.05
N GLU A 33 19.02 -0.74 2.35
CA GLU A 33 18.15 0.36 2.72
C GLU A 33 17.09 0.55 1.65
N LEU A 34 15.87 0.80 2.08
CA LEU A 34 14.76 1.13 1.20
C LEU A 34 14.41 2.60 1.41
N LYS A 35 14.68 3.43 0.40
CA LYS A 35 14.36 4.87 0.41
C LYS A 35 13.09 5.12 -0.37
N PHE A 36 12.20 5.97 0.14
CA PHE A 36 10.94 6.29 -0.51
C PHE A 36 10.47 7.70 -0.14
N TYR A 37 9.71 8.27 -1.05
CA TYR A 37 9.17 9.61 -0.91
C TYR A 37 7.68 9.55 -0.56
N LEU A 38 7.25 10.32 0.47
CA LEU A 38 5.85 10.46 0.83
C LEU A 38 5.48 11.93 1.08
N PRO A 39 4.48 12.46 0.37
CA PRO A 39 3.97 13.81 0.64
C PRO A 39 3.32 13.88 2.04
N PRO A 40 3.21 15.07 2.65
CA PRO A 40 2.73 15.25 4.03
C PRO A 40 1.38 14.60 4.32
N SER A 41 0.45 14.59 3.37
CA SER A 41 -0.85 13.94 3.50
C SER A 41 -0.72 12.42 3.70
N LYS A 42 0.24 11.79 3.04
CA LYS A 42 0.49 10.34 3.12
C LYS A 42 1.33 9.94 4.34
N GLN A 43 2.15 10.86 4.87
CA GLN A 43 2.94 10.62 6.09
C GLN A 43 2.06 10.31 7.29
N LYS A 44 0.87 10.94 7.38
CA LYS A 44 -0.11 10.66 8.45
C LYS A 44 -0.62 9.22 8.38
N ILE A 45 -0.84 8.69 7.18
CA ILE A 45 -1.27 7.30 6.96
C ILE A 45 -0.18 6.34 7.41
N LEU A 46 1.06 6.58 6.99
CA LEU A 46 2.21 5.77 7.38
C LEU A 46 2.38 5.74 8.90
N LYS A 47 2.38 6.91 9.54
CA LYS A 47 2.49 7.02 11.00
C LYS A 47 1.39 6.24 11.71
N PHE A 48 0.15 6.45 11.32
CA PHE A 48 -0.99 5.75 11.91
C PHE A 48 -0.85 4.22 11.77
N TYR A 49 -0.46 3.74 10.59
CA TYR A 49 -0.27 2.31 10.35
C TYR A 49 0.83 1.73 11.26
N ILE A 50 1.96 2.40 11.39
CA ILE A 50 3.07 1.99 12.24
C ILE A 50 2.65 1.96 13.71
N ASP A 51 1.97 3.00 14.18
CA ASP A 51 1.51 3.12 15.58
C ASP A 51 0.48 2.04 15.92
N LYS A 52 -0.53 1.86 15.09
CA LYS A 52 -1.56 0.82 15.24
C LYS A 52 -0.97 -0.58 15.24
N SER A 53 0.00 -0.83 14.39
CA SER A 53 0.62 -2.15 14.20
C SER A 53 1.79 -2.40 15.15
N LYS A 54 2.17 -1.41 15.97
CA LYS A 54 3.32 -1.47 16.90
C LYS A 54 4.64 -1.85 16.21
N LEU A 55 4.84 -1.33 15.00
CA LEU A 55 6.01 -1.68 14.17
C LEU A 55 7.27 -0.88 14.50
N GLN A 56 7.20 0.16 15.36
CA GLN A 56 8.32 1.05 15.69
C GLN A 56 9.57 0.30 16.18
N THR A 57 9.37 -0.85 16.82
CA THR A 57 10.48 -1.68 17.35
C THR A 57 11.04 -2.67 16.33
N LEU A 58 10.37 -2.85 15.19
CA LEU A 58 10.69 -3.89 14.20
C LEU A 58 11.23 -3.32 12.89
N ILE A 59 10.91 -2.06 12.61
CA ILE A 59 11.32 -1.36 11.40
C ILE A 59 11.88 -0.01 11.85
N GLY A 60 13.16 0.20 11.64
CA GLY A 60 13.75 1.53 11.74
C GLY A 60 13.30 2.35 10.53
N ILE A 61 12.36 3.27 10.73
CA ILE A 61 11.97 4.24 9.71
C ILE A 61 12.45 5.60 10.17
N ASP A 62 13.39 6.16 9.43
CA ASP A 62 13.96 7.46 9.71
C ASP A 62 13.59 8.44 8.59
N LYS A 63 13.29 9.68 8.97
CA LYS A 63 13.16 10.78 8.04
C LYS A 63 14.56 11.34 7.76
N ILE A 64 14.91 11.53 6.50
CA ILE A 64 16.22 12.07 6.16
C ILE A 64 16.26 13.56 6.50
N SER A 65 17.23 13.95 7.32
CA SER A 65 17.46 15.34 7.75
C SER A 65 17.71 16.24 6.54
N GLY A 66 16.93 17.31 6.42
CA GLY A 66 17.03 18.26 5.32
C GLY A 66 16.16 17.94 4.09
N GLU A 67 15.51 16.77 4.08
CA GLU A 67 14.59 16.37 3.00
C GLU A 67 13.22 16.03 3.60
N ASP A 68 12.29 16.97 3.56
CA ASP A 68 11.04 16.91 4.32
C ASP A 68 10.11 15.72 4.02
N ASN A 69 10.31 15.07 2.89
CA ASN A 69 9.41 14.01 2.43
C ASN A 69 10.11 12.69 2.10
N LEU A 70 11.42 12.60 2.33
CA LEU A 70 12.20 11.41 2.08
C LEU A 70 12.38 10.58 3.35
N PHE A 71 12.08 9.31 3.26
CA PHE A 71 12.19 8.32 4.34
C PHE A 71 13.16 7.20 3.97
N VAL A 72 13.80 6.64 4.96
CA VAL A 72 14.63 5.45 4.81
C VAL A 72 14.21 4.36 5.79
N ILE A 73 14.10 3.15 5.31
CA ILE A 73 13.99 1.94 6.14
C ILE A 73 15.33 1.22 6.11
N SER A 74 15.87 0.95 7.28
CA SER A 74 17.10 0.23 7.47
C SER A 74 16.99 -0.81 8.58
N ASN A 75 17.99 -1.68 8.70
CA ASN A 75 18.13 -2.64 9.81
C ASN A 75 16.94 -3.59 10.05
N SER A 76 16.18 -3.93 9.00
CA SER A 76 15.06 -4.87 9.08
C SER A 76 15.43 -6.22 8.48
N LEU A 77 15.36 -7.29 9.28
CA LEU A 77 15.58 -8.66 8.81
C LEU A 77 14.52 -9.10 7.80
N VAL A 78 13.29 -8.58 7.92
CA VAL A 78 12.20 -8.85 6.98
C VAL A 78 12.49 -8.18 5.65
N LEU A 79 13.00 -6.95 5.66
CA LEU A 79 13.42 -6.23 4.45
C LEU A 79 14.56 -6.98 3.73
N GLU A 80 15.59 -7.39 4.47
CA GLU A 80 16.72 -8.14 3.90
C GLU A 80 16.27 -9.43 3.21
N ARG A 81 15.33 -10.16 3.82
CA ARG A 81 14.74 -11.35 3.23
C ARG A 81 14.01 -11.03 1.92
N ILE A 82 13.12 -10.03 1.94
CA ILE A 82 12.34 -9.65 0.77
C ILE A 82 13.26 -9.18 -0.36
N ILE A 83 14.23 -8.32 -0.08
CA ILE A 83 15.18 -7.83 -1.10
C ILE A 83 16.01 -8.97 -1.68
N ARG A 84 16.53 -9.87 -0.84
CA ARG A 84 17.29 -11.04 -1.31
C ARG A 84 16.48 -11.92 -2.26
N ASP A 85 15.20 -12.13 -1.96
CA ASP A 85 14.35 -13.06 -2.69
C ASP A 85 13.71 -12.41 -3.93
N TRP A 86 13.56 -11.07 -3.94
CA TRP A 86 12.85 -10.34 -4.99
C TRP A 86 13.72 -9.46 -5.89
N SER A 87 14.93 -9.12 -5.48
CA SER A 87 15.74 -8.07 -6.12
C SER A 87 17.09 -8.58 -6.60
N ASP A 88 17.61 -7.97 -7.65
CA ASP A 88 19.00 -8.10 -8.08
C ASP A 88 19.96 -7.15 -7.31
N GLY A 89 19.47 -6.50 -6.27
CA GLY A 89 20.17 -5.49 -5.47
C GLY A 89 19.86 -4.04 -5.85
N LYS A 90 19.21 -3.82 -7.00
CA LYS A 90 18.78 -2.50 -7.48
C LYS A 90 17.33 -2.51 -7.94
N ASN A 91 16.94 -3.52 -8.69
CA ASN A 91 15.60 -3.64 -9.25
C ASN A 91 14.88 -4.84 -8.65
N VAL A 92 13.57 -4.76 -8.57
CA VAL A 92 12.69 -5.88 -8.24
C VAL A 92 12.49 -6.71 -9.52
N VAL A 93 13.00 -7.93 -9.50
CA VAL A 93 13.03 -8.85 -10.66
C VAL A 93 12.07 -10.03 -10.50
N ALA A 94 11.60 -10.29 -9.27
CA ALA A 94 10.66 -11.36 -8.96
C ALA A 94 9.63 -10.91 -7.94
N LEU A 95 8.49 -11.57 -7.87
CA LEU A 95 7.42 -11.33 -6.89
C LEU A 95 6.96 -12.66 -6.30
N ASP A 96 6.76 -12.71 -4.99
CA ASP A 96 6.10 -13.83 -4.32
C ASP A 96 4.60 -13.50 -4.14
N PRO A 97 3.70 -14.20 -4.84
CA PRO A 97 2.25 -13.93 -4.73
C PRO A 97 1.71 -14.07 -3.31
N ARG A 98 2.36 -14.84 -2.43
CA ARG A 98 1.94 -15.02 -1.03
C ARG A 98 2.08 -13.75 -0.20
N LEU A 99 2.94 -12.81 -0.61
CA LEU A 99 3.12 -11.50 0.01
C LEU A 99 2.26 -10.41 -0.64
N LEU A 100 1.61 -10.71 -1.77
CA LEU A 100 0.73 -9.79 -2.50
C LEU A 100 -0.72 -9.98 -2.04
N ARG A 101 -0.99 -9.64 -0.79
CA ARG A 101 -2.30 -9.74 -0.16
C ARG A 101 -3.18 -8.52 -0.46
N ASN A 102 -4.49 -8.61 -0.24
CA ASN A 102 -5.40 -7.46 -0.37
C ASN A 102 -4.97 -6.31 0.54
N SER A 103 -4.52 -6.59 1.77
CA SER A 103 -3.96 -5.60 2.70
C SER A 103 -2.72 -4.89 2.14
N THR A 104 -1.84 -5.62 1.46
CA THR A 104 -0.67 -5.06 0.77
C THR A 104 -1.09 -4.08 -0.33
N TYR A 105 -2.02 -4.49 -1.19
CA TYR A 105 -2.51 -3.64 -2.28
C TYR A 105 -3.24 -2.40 -1.77
N MET A 106 -4.06 -2.55 -0.74
CA MET A 106 -4.75 -1.42 -0.11
C MET A 106 -3.76 -0.41 0.46
N LEU A 107 -2.73 -0.88 1.16
CA LEU A 107 -1.70 -0.01 1.71
C LEU A 107 -0.86 0.66 0.61
N TRP A 108 -0.54 -0.08 -0.45
CA TRP A 108 0.14 0.44 -1.63
C TRP A 108 -0.63 1.58 -2.30
N LEU A 109 -1.94 1.40 -2.52
CA LEU A 109 -2.83 2.44 -3.07
C LEU A 109 -2.91 3.66 -2.14
N CYS A 110 -3.04 3.44 -0.82
CA CYS A 110 -3.12 4.52 0.16
C CYS A 110 -1.85 5.38 0.19
N LEU A 111 -0.68 4.75 0.20
CA LEU A 111 0.60 5.44 0.35
C LEU A 111 1.07 6.08 -0.96
N PHE A 112 0.91 5.40 -2.08
CA PHE A 112 1.53 5.80 -3.36
C PHE A 112 0.54 6.18 -4.46
N GLY A 113 -0.77 5.94 -4.26
CA GLY A 113 -1.79 6.36 -5.21
C GLY A 113 -1.94 7.88 -5.25
N ASN A 114 -1.80 8.46 -6.44
CA ASN A 114 -2.04 9.88 -6.68
C ASN A 114 -3.25 10.02 -7.59
N LYS A 115 -4.27 10.74 -7.13
CA LYS A 115 -5.46 11.02 -7.93
C LYS A 115 -5.10 12.08 -8.96
N ILE A 116 -5.22 11.74 -10.23
CA ILE A 116 -5.06 12.64 -11.37
C ILE A 116 -6.35 12.52 -12.18
N ASP A 117 -7.16 13.57 -12.18
CA ASP A 117 -8.51 13.57 -12.73
C ASP A 117 -9.37 12.45 -12.11
N ASN A 118 -9.90 11.55 -12.93
CA ASN A 118 -10.70 10.39 -12.49
C ASN A 118 -9.88 9.08 -12.43
N GLN A 119 -8.56 9.17 -12.31
CA GLN A 119 -7.67 8.01 -12.34
C GLN A 119 -6.70 8.07 -11.17
N VAL A 120 -6.25 6.91 -10.72
CA VAL A 120 -5.16 6.82 -9.77
C VAL A 120 -3.91 6.35 -10.48
N VAL A 121 -2.84 7.13 -10.36
CA VAL A 121 -1.53 6.83 -10.93
C VAL A 121 -0.56 6.54 -9.79
N ILE A 122 0.25 5.52 -9.96
CA ILE A 122 1.34 5.16 -9.04
C ILE A 122 2.64 5.16 -9.82
N HIS A 123 3.53 6.05 -9.43
CA HIS A 123 4.90 6.09 -9.95
C HIS A 123 5.68 4.88 -9.45
N GLN A 124 6.49 4.30 -10.34
CA GLN A 124 7.24 3.10 -10.02
C GLN A 124 8.53 3.01 -10.84
N ASN A 125 9.68 3.04 -10.15
CA ASN A 125 11.00 3.07 -10.78
C ASN A 125 11.83 1.81 -10.54
N THR A 126 11.45 0.98 -9.56
CA THR A 126 12.27 -0.15 -9.11
C THR A 126 11.90 -1.47 -9.80
N LEU A 127 10.66 -1.65 -10.27
CA LEU A 127 10.22 -2.88 -10.92
C LEU A 127 10.69 -2.95 -12.38
N THR A 128 11.24 -4.08 -12.78
CA THR A 128 11.47 -4.37 -14.21
C THR A 128 10.14 -4.48 -14.97
N LEU A 129 10.16 -4.32 -16.28
CA LEU A 129 8.95 -4.41 -17.09
C LEU A 129 8.24 -5.77 -16.93
N ASN A 130 9.00 -6.85 -16.91
CA ASN A 130 8.45 -8.20 -16.68
C ASN A 130 7.78 -8.31 -15.32
N THR A 131 8.38 -7.74 -14.28
CA THR A 131 7.82 -7.73 -12.92
C THR A 131 6.57 -6.87 -12.84
N LYS A 132 6.51 -5.76 -13.57
CA LYS A 132 5.29 -4.94 -13.69
C LYS A 132 4.14 -5.72 -14.32
N HIS A 133 4.38 -6.48 -15.37
CA HIS A 133 3.36 -7.37 -15.98
C HIS A 133 2.91 -8.48 -15.02
N SER A 134 3.84 -9.07 -14.29
CA SER A 134 3.51 -10.07 -13.25
C SER A 134 2.64 -9.45 -12.14
N LEU A 135 2.95 -8.23 -11.69
CA LEU A 135 2.16 -7.53 -10.69
C LEU A 135 0.73 -7.27 -11.18
N ILE A 136 0.55 -6.84 -12.43
CA ILE A 136 -0.78 -6.65 -13.02
C ILE A 136 -1.59 -7.95 -13.00
N HIS A 137 -0.95 -9.08 -13.37
CA HIS A 137 -1.60 -10.38 -13.34
C HIS A 137 -2.01 -10.80 -11.92
N PHE A 138 -1.11 -10.66 -10.94
CA PHE A 138 -1.39 -11.01 -9.54
C PHE A 138 -2.44 -10.09 -8.92
N PHE A 139 -2.38 -8.79 -9.22
CA PHE A 139 -3.38 -7.83 -8.79
C PHE A 139 -4.77 -8.22 -9.34
N GLY A 140 -4.86 -8.48 -10.64
CA GLY A 140 -6.11 -8.89 -11.27
C GLY A 140 -6.70 -10.15 -10.67
N LYS A 141 -5.86 -11.13 -10.34
CA LYS A 141 -6.28 -12.38 -9.69
C LYS A 141 -6.75 -12.16 -8.25
N ALA A 142 -6.02 -11.36 -7.46
CA ALA A 142 -6.33 -11.09 -6.05
C ALA A 142 -7.58 -10.22 -5.90
N MET A 143 -7.68 -9.17 -6.69
CA MET A 143 -8.78 -8.18 -6.63
C MET A 143 -9.95 -8.54 -7.55
N ARG A 144 -9.87 -9.66 -8.28
CA ARG A 144 -10.87 -10.11 -9.25
C ARG A 144 -11.24 -9.06 -10.31
N THR A 145 -10.24 -8.33 -10.78
CA THR A 145 -10.43 -7.18 -11.67
C THR A 145 -9.23 -6.96 -12.57
N SER A 146 -9.44 -6.40 -13.75
CA SER A 146 -8.40 -6.09 -14.74
C SER A 146 -8.08 -4.58 -14.81
N PHE A 147 -8.30 -3.85 -13.73
CA PHE A 147 -8.23 -2.38 -13.74
C PHE A 147 -6.81 -1.80 -13.56
N LEU A 148 -5.82 -2.61 -13.23
CA LEU A 148 -4.43 -2.16 -13.18
C LEU A 148 -3.78 -2.28 -14.56
N ARG A 149 -3.24 -1.19 -15.08
CA ARG A 149 -2.54 -1.12 -16.38
C ARG A 149 -1.30 -0.26 -16.28
N LEU A 150 -0.41 -0.35 -17.26
CA LEU A 150 0.69 0.59 -17.43
C LEU A 150 0.23 1.74 -18.36
N ASN A 151 0.63 2.97 -18.02
CA ASN A 151 0.53 4.10 -18.93
C ASN A 151 1.76 4.16 -19.87
N SER A 152 1.81 5.12 -20.79
CA SER A 152 2.90 5.32 -21.73
C SER A 152 4.27 5.58 -21.08
N GLU A 153 4.30 6.06 -19.85
CA GLU A 153 5.50 6.34 -19.06
C GLU A 153 5.95 5.12 -18.23
N GLY A 154 5.22 3.99 -18.29
CA GLY A 154 5.51 2.80 -17.52
C GLY A 154 5.09 2.86 -16.04
N ASN A 155 4.28 3.86 -15.67
CA ASN A 155 3.66 3.96 -14.34
C ASN A 155 2.37 3.14 -14.29
N PHE A 156 1.99 2.68 -13.09
CA PHE A 156 0.72 2.01 -12.91
C PHE A 156 -0.44 2.99 -12.94
N LYS A 157 -1.50 2.60 -13.60
CA LYS A 157 -2.77 3.31 -13.67
C LYS A 157 -3.89 2.39 -13.23
N VAL A 158 -4.63 2.80 -12.22
CA VAL A 158 -5.80 2.07 -11.74
C VAL A 158 -7.04 2.71 -12.33
N GLN A 159 -7.79 1.93 -13.11
CA GLN A 159 -9.10 2.32 -13.66
C GLN A 159 -10.21 1.75 -12.77
N ALA A 160 -11.37 2.42 -12.78
CA ALA A 160 -12.55 2.00 -12.01
C ALA A 160 -12.25 1.73 -10.52
N LEU A 161 -11.42 2.60 -9.93
CA LEU A 161 -11.05 2.49 -8.52
C LEU A 161 -12.28 2.47 -7.60
N ASP A 162 -13.34 3.16 -8.01
CA ASP A 162 -14.59 3.29 -7.26
C ASP A 162 -15.28 1.94 -7.01
N GLU A 163 -15.41 1.09 -8.04
CA GLU A 163 -16.00 -0.25 -7.91
C GLU A 163 -15.15 -1.16 -7.02
N LEU A 164 -13.87 -1.16 -7.28
CA LEU A 164 -12.89 -2.01 -6.59
C LEU A 164 -12.83 -1.71 -5.11
N LEU A 165 -12.79 -0.43 -4.76
CA LEU A 165 -12.69 0.01 -3.38
C LEU A 165 -14.00 -0.08 -2.63
N LEU A 166 -15.12 0.20 -3.25
CA LEU A 166 -16.42 0.02 -2.62
C LEU A 166 -16.64 -1.43 -2.22
N THR A 167 -16.29 -2.38 -3.07
CA THR A 167 -16.40 -3.82 -2.74
C THR A 167 -15.46 -4.18 -1.58
N SER A 168 -14.21 -3.75 -1.63
CA SER A 168 -13.21 -4.06 -0.59
C SER A 168 -13.51 -3.38 0.76
N ILE A 169 -14.05 -2.15 0.75
CA ILE A 169 -14.38 -1.41 1.97
C ILE A 169 -15.67 -1.93 2.61
N ILE A 170 -16.63 -2.40 1.81
CA ILE A 170 -17.89 -2.96 2.32
C ILE A 170 -17.66 -4.33 2.99
N GLU A 171 -16.76 -5.14 2.43
CA GLU A 171 -16.39 -6.45 3.01
C GLU A 171 -15.56 -6.32 4.29
N HIS A 172 -14.83 -5.22 4.45
CA HIS A 172 -13.96 -4.96 5.60
C HIS A 172 -14.45 -3.70 6.30
N ARG A 173 -14.80 -3.80 7.58
CA ARG A 173 -15.21 -2.64 8.39
C ARG A 173 -14.24 -1.47 8.21
N PRO A 174 -14.75 -0.23 8.12
CA PRO A 174 -13.92 0.93 7.85
C PRO A 174 -12.77 1.05 8.85
N SER A 175 -11.56 0.85 8.37
CA SER A 175 -10.33 1.15 9.07
C SER A 175 -9.86 2.56 8.66
N TYR A 176 -8.86 3.10 9.34
CA TYR A 176 -8.30 4.40 8.95
C TYR A 176 -7.71 4.37 7.52
N GLU A 177 -7.17 3.23 7.10
CA GLU A 177 -6.70 3.00 5.73
C GLU A 177 -7.84 3.15 4.73
N SER A 178 -9.04 2.68 5.08
CA SER A 178 -10.24 2.84 4.26
C SER A 178 -10.63 4.31 4.08
N LEU A 179 -10.49 5.14 5.13
CA LEU A 179 -10.72 6.58 5.03
C LEU A 179 -9.70 7.29 4.12
N ALA A 180 -8.45 6.88 4.16
CA ALA A 180 -7.40 7.41 3.28
C ALA A 180 -7.67 7.09 1.80
N ILE A 181 -8.28 5.94 1.53
CA ILE A 181 -8.70 5.53 0.18
C ILE A 181 -9.86 6.38 -0.32
N LEU A 182 -10.74 6.88 0.54
CA LEU A 182 -11.83 7.77 0.12
C LEU A 182 -11.32 9.02 -0.61
N GLU A 183 -10.11 9.49 -0.32
CA GLU A 183 -9.50 10.61 -1.03
C GLU A 183 -9.17 10.28 -2.50
N LEU A 184 -9.03 8.99 -2.83
CA LEU A 184 -8.74 8.52 -4.17
C LEU A 184 -10.02 8.29 -5.00
N LEU A 185 -11.19 8.23 -4.36
CA LEU A 185 -12.47 8.03 -5.03
C LEU A 185 -12.94 9.29 -5.74
N THR A 186 -13.80 9.12 -6.74
CA THR A 186 -14.58 10.23 -7.33
C THR A 186 -15.59 10.77 -6.33
N ASP A 187 -16.05 12.01 -6.52
CA ASP A 187 -17.03 12.61 -5.61
C ASP A 187 -18.37 11.85 -5.61
N HIS A 188 -18.72 11.23 -6.74
CA HIS A 188 -19.90 10.38 -6.85
C HIS A 188 -19.77 9.12 -5.99
N ALA A 189 -18.64 8.43 -6.08
CA ALA A 189 -18.36 7.24 -5.28
C ALA A 189 -18.27 7.54 -3.79
N LYS A 190 -17.68 8.69 -3.41
CA LYS A 190 -17.66 9.15 -2.01
C LYS A 190 -19.06 9.31 -1.45
N LYS A 191 -19.96 10.00 -2.17
CA LYS A 191 -21.36 10.18 -1.75
C LYS A 191 -22.07 8.85 -1.59
N SER A 192 -21.94 7.96 -2.57
CA SER A 192 -22.53 6.62 -2.53
C SER A 192 -22.02 5.80 -1.36
N PHE A 193 -20.73 5.89 -1.05
CA PHE A 193 -20.13 5.20 0.10
C PHE A 193 -20.70 5.75 1.43
N MET A 194 -20.74 7.07 1.60
CA MET A 194 -21.24 7.69 2.83
C MET A 194 -22.71 7.34 3.08
N GLN A 195 -23.55 7.39 2.05
CA GLN A 195 -24.97 6.99 2.17
C GLN A 195 -25.15 5.52 2.59
N LYS A 196 -24.31 4.63 2.08
CA LYS A 196 -24.32 3.21 2.50
C LYS A 196 -23.85 3.02 3.94
N GLN A 197 -22.84 3.78 4.38
CA GLN A 197 -22.36 3.73 5.76
C GLN A 197 -23.45 4.22 6.74
N GLU A 198 -24.11 5.34 6.45
CA GLU A 198 -25.20 5.87 7.25
C GLU A 198 -26.34 4.83 7.39
N LYS A 199 -26.71 4.19 6.28
CA LYS A 199 -27.75 3.16 6.29
C LYS A 199 -27.35 1.94 7.14
N ILE A 200 -26.12 1.47 7.05
CA ILE A 200 -25.63 0.36 7.87
C ILE A 200 -25.61 0.75 9.36
N GLU A 201 -25.21 1.97 9.69
CA GLU A 201 -25.22 2.47 11.07
C GLU A 201 -26.64 2.59 11.64
N GLU A 202 -27.61 3.01 10.82
CA GLU A 202 -29.02 3.05 11.22
C GLU A 202 -29.57 1.63 11.48
N GLU A 203 -29.34 0.69 10.57
CA GLU A 203 -29.73 -0.72 10.74
C GLU A 203 -29.11 -1.35 12.00
N MET A 204 -27.83 -1.03 12.28
CA MET A 204 -27.16 -1.52 13.50
C MET A 204 -27.74 -0.90 14.78
N ARG A 205 -28.15 0.38 14.77
CA ARG A 205 -28.80 1.04 15.92
C ARG A 205 -30.20 0.43 16.18
N GLU A 206 -30.97 0.17 15.13
CA GLU A 206 -32.29 -0.46 15.26
C GLU A 206 -32.18 -1.87 15.84
N HIS A 207 -31.16 -2.64 15.47
CA HIS A 207 -30.97 -3.99 16.01
C HIS A 207 -30.31 -4.02 17.42
N ALA A 208 -29.66 -2.94 17.85
CA ALA A 208 -29.10 -2.84 19.20
C ALA A 208 -30.14 -2.40 20.27
N CYS A 209 -31.34 -2.01 19.84
CA CYS A 209 -32.45 -1.62 20.73
C CYS A 209 -33.42 -2.77 21.05
N PHE A 210 -33.08 -3.99 20.64
CA PHE A 210 -33.78 -5.24 21.02
C PHE A 210 -32.82 -6.16 21.78
#